data_8bc1726217b37dc8976e6c1b4d04154e
#
_entry.id   8bc1726217b37dc8976e6c1b4d04154e
#
_cell.length_a   1.000
_cell.length_b   1.000
_cell.length_c   1.000
_cell.angle_alpha   90.00
_cell.angle_beta   90.00
_cell.angle_gamma   90.00
#
_symmetry.space_group_name_H-M   'P 1'
#
loop_
_entity.id
_entity.type
_entity.pdbx_description
1 polymer ?
#
loop_
_entity_poly.entity_id
_entity_poly.type
_entity_poly.pdbx_seq_one_letter_code
_entity_poly.pdbx_strand_id
1 'polypeptide(L)'
;MKVAFIQRSMWEIMGIMFISAVLKEAGHKCEVFIGGKNIVRNLKRFSPDIIGISVVTDSYLWSLDVAKKIKENLDVPIVFGGPHPTFYPQVIKEDCIDMVCRGEGEYAMLELVNKLENGEDITKIKNFWIKQNDRIFKNDVRPFIKNLDDLPFPDREIYYKKYKFLRDYPIKTFLISRGCPYNCSFCCNYGLKKLYKNKGKFVRIRSVDNVIEEIKQVKEQYKIGWIQFVDDIFILNRSWLKEFFKKYPKEVGIPYACTIRADLLNAEIVKGLKKSGCIRVSFGIESGNDYLRNTVLNKDLTKTQIIKAATLLKKYKIKMSVYNMVGIPGETIENAFETLRLNRKIKADWPWCSILQPYPGTKIANYFRKENSLIDIEKINSNRSLLNQKNVHEFVNLQKLFYYYAKFPIPFSFVKFLITLPLDKFYDLLFYTGYAYRWVRLNQNSVGALLSTIVQRIST
;
A
#
# COMPACT_ATOMS: atom_id res chain seq x y z
N MET A 1 28.19 7.69 4.92
CA MET A 1 27.78 6.38 5.53
C MET A 1 27.15 5.44 4.49
N LYS A 2 27.08 4.14 4.80
CA LYS A 2 26.40 3.09 4.04
C LYS A 2 25.09 2.71 4.72
N VAL A 3 23.97 2.88 4.05
CA VAL A 3 22.63 2.60 4.57
C VAL A 3 22.02 1.40 3.82
N ALA A 4 21.71 0.33 4.54
CA ALA A 4 21.01 -0.81 3.97
C ALA A 4 19.51 -0.73 4.27
N PHE A 5 18.68 -0.89 3.24
CA PHE A 5 17.23 -1.03 3.43
C PHE A 5 16.82 -2.48 3.25
N ILE A 6 15.91 -2.95 4.10
CA ILE A 6 15.39 -4.31 4.06
C ILE A 6 13.87 -4.28 3.93
N GLN A 7 13.32 -5.14 3.09
CA GLN A 7 11.89 -5.31 2.91
C GLN A 7 11.51 -6.76 2.61
N ARG A 8 10.29 -7.16 3.01
CA ARG A 8 9.71 -8.45 2.63
C ARG A 8 9.11 -8.44 1.23
N SER A 9 8.47 -7.32 0.86
CA SER A 9 7.81 -7.18 -0.45
C SER A 9 8.81 -7.33 -1.59
N MET A 10 8.43 -8.08 -2.63
CA MET A 10 9.21 -8.16 -3.87
C MET A 10 9.04 -6.92 -4.76
N TRP A 11 8.09 -6.04 -4.45
CA TRP A 11 7.80 -4.85 -5.23
C TRP A 11 8.48 -3.62 -4.65
N GLU A 12 8.73 -2.65 -5.51
CA GLU A 12 9.27 -1.34 -5.15
C GLU A 12 8.45 -0.67 -4.03
N ILE A 13 9.13 -0.11 -3.05
CA ILE A 13 8.53 0.70 -2.00
C ILE A 13 8.93 2.16 -2.22
N MET A 14 7.96 2.99 -2.61
CA MET A 14 8.18 4.41 -2.90
C MET A 14 8.89 5.16 -1.77
N GLY A 15 8.52 4.86 -0.50
CA GLY A 15 9.16 5.48 0.66
C GLY A 15 10.67 5.20 0.74
N ILE A 16 11.11 3.97 0.43
CA ILE A 16 12.54 3.63 0.37
C ILE A 16 13.23 4.40 -0.77
N MET A 17 12.60 4.50 -1.93
CA MET A 17 13.17 5.22 -3.07
C MET A 17 13.34 6.73 -2.80
N PHE A 18 12.37 7.37 -2.14
CA PHE A 18 12.49 8.77 -1.75
C PHE A 18 13.56 8.99 -0.67
N ILE A 19 13.59 8.13 0.35
CA ILE A 19 14.64 8.22 1.40
C ILE A 19 16.01 8.00 0.79
N SER A 20 16.17 6.99 -0.08
CA SER A 20 17.44 6.72 -0.77
C SER A 20 17.88 7.89 -1.64
N ALA A 21 16.96 8.52 -2.37
CA ALA A 21 17.26 9.69 -3.20
C ALA A 21 17.84 10.84 -2.37
N VAL A 22 17.18 11.18 -1.25
CA VAL A 22 17.63 12.24 -0.35
C VAL A 22 19.00 11.91 0.29
N LEU A 23 19.21 10.67 0.71
CA LEU A 23 20.48 10.23 1.28
C LEU A 23 21.61 10.23 0.26
N LYS A 24 21.37 9.78 -0.96
CA LYS A 24 22.37 9.77 -2.03
C LYS A 24 22.76 11.18 -2.50
N GLU A 25 21.79 12.10 -2.56
CA GLU A 25 22.05 13.52 -2.84
C GLU A 25 23.00 14.14 -1.81
N ALA A 26 22.91 13.69 -0.55
CA ALA A 26 23.82 14.08 0.54
C ALA A 26 25.15 13.27 0.57
N GLY A 27 25.44 12.43 -0.44
CA GLY A 27 26.68 11.68 -0.55
C GLY A 27 26.72 10.31 0.11
N HIS A 28 25.64 9.86 0.75
CA HIS A 28 25.58 8.54 1.38
C HIS A 28 25.35 7.41 0.36
N LYS A 29 25.78 6.19 0.71
CA LYS A 29 25.59 5.00 -0.14
C LYS A 29 24.39 4.19 0.35
N CYS A 30 23.42 3.93 -0.53
CA CYS A 30 22.22 3.18 -0.21
C CYS A 30 22.11 1.90 -1.04
N GLU A 31 21.71 0.80 -0.40
CA GLU A 31 21.40 -0.45 -1.06
C GLU A 31 20.12 -1.07 -0.45
N VAL A 32 19.28 -1.72 -1.29
CA VAL A 32 18.10 -2.44 -0.83
C VAL A 32 18.31 -3.95 -0.90
N PHE A 33 17.77 -4.63 0.10
CA PHE A 33 17.76 -6.08 0.20
C PHE A 33 16.30 -6.54 0.34
N ILE A 34 15.84 -7.26 -0.67
CA ILE A 34 14.55 -7.95 -0.62
C ILE A 34 14.77 -9.26 0.13
N GLY A 35 13.92 -9.56 1.12
CA GLY A 35 14.06 -10.67 2.03
C GLY A 35 14.49 -11.98 1.39
N GLY A 36 15.15 -12.84 2.14
CA GLY A 36 15.64 -14.12 1.65
C GLY A 36 16.66 -14.80 2.57
N LYS A 37 16.95 -16.05 2.26
CA LYS A 37 17.83 -16.95 3.06
C LYS A 37 19.25 -16.41 3.27
N ASN A 38 19.72 -15.50 2.41
CA ASN A 38 21.10 -15.01 2.39
C ASN A 38 21.24 -13.55 2.87
N ILE A 39 20.24 -13.01 3.58
CA ILE A 39 20.22 -11.58 3.92
C ILE A 39 21.44 -11.17 4.75
N VAL A 40 21.79 -11.94 5.79
CA VAL A 40 22.96 -11.68 6.65
C VAL A 40 24.27 -11.71 5.85
N ARG A 41 24.45 -12.71 4.98
CA ARG A 41 25.63 -12.81 4.10
C ARG A 41 25.77 -11.59 3.19
N ASN A 42 24.65 -11.16 2.61
CA ASN A 42 24.65 -10.00 1.72
C ASN A 42 24.92 -8.70 2.48
N LEU A 43 24.41 -8.55 3.70
CA LEU A 43 24.70 -7.41 4.58
C LEU A 43 26.16 -7.39 5.00
N LYS A 44 26.76 -8.53 5.40
CA LYS A 44 28.20 -8.62 5.70
C LYS A 44 29.05 -8.15 4.52
N ARG A 45 28.67 -8.48 3.29
CA ARG A 45 29.38 -8.04 2.06
C ARG A 45 29.23 -6.55 1.79
N PHE A 46 28.06 -5.97 2.06
CA PHE A 46 27.82 -4.53 1.90
C PHE A 46 28.46 -3.72 3.01
N SER A 47 28.57 -4.29 4.23
CA SER A 47 29.08 -3.63 5.44
C SER A 47 28.32 -2.33 5.73
N PRO A 48 27.00 -2.37 6.03
CA PRO A 48 26.26 -1.15 6.34
C PRO A 48 26.62 -0.57 7.69
N ASP A 49 26.59 0.74 7.81
CA ASP A 49 26.71 1.47 9.08
C ASP A 49 25.38 1.56 9.83
N ILE A 50 24.25 1.43 9.11
CA ILE A 50 22.89 1.45 9.64
C ILE A 50 21.95 0.66 8.74
N ILE A 51 20.94 0.04 9.34
CA ILE A 51 19.94 -0.77 8.63
C ILE A 51 18.54 -0.20 8.88
N GLY A 52 17.82 0.13 7.80
CA GLY A 52 16.40 0.49 7.82
C GLY A 52 15.50 -0.66 7.35
N ILE A 53 14.52 -1.07 8.15
CA ILE A 53 13.56 -2.10 7.77
C ILE A 53 12.18 -1.46 7.55
N SER A 54 11.62 -1.64 6.33
CA SER A 54 10.29 -1.15 6.00
C SER A 54 9.21 -2.15 6.42
N VAL A 55 8.37 -1.77 7.39
CA VAL A 55 7.45 -2.67 8.09
C VAL A 55 6.00 -2.24 7.89
N VAL A 56 5.22 -3.13 7.28
CA VAL A 56 3.76 -3.14 7.34
C VAL A 56 3.31 -4.21 8.34
N THR A 57 2.07 -4.12 8.85
CA THR A 57 1.62 -5.04 9.90
C THR A 57 1.71 -6.51 9.48
N ASP A 58 1.36 -6.84 8.24
CA ASP A 58 1.44 -8.22 7.72
C ASP A 58 2.88 -8.77 7.61
N SER A 59 3.88 -7.91 7.65
CA SER A 59 5.29 -8.29 7.60
C SER A 59 6.01 -8.17 8.95
N TYR A 60 5.30 -7.78 10.01
CA TYR A 60 5.93 -7.45 11.30
C TYR A 60 6.73 -8.61 11.90
N LEU A 61 6.10 -9.79 12.04
CA LEU A 61 6.78 -10.97 12.60
C LEU A 61 8.00 -11.39 11.78
N TRP A 62 7.87 -11.38 10.45
CA TRP A 62 9.01 -11.62 9.56
C TRP A 62 10.12 -10.57 9.76
N SER A 63 9.76 -9.31 9.93
CA SER A 63 10.72 -8.23 10.14
C SER A 63 11.46 -8.38 11.46
N LEU A 64 10.77 -8.84 12.52
CA LEU A 64 11.39 -9.16 13.81
C LEU A 64 12.38 -10.32 13.71
N ASP A 65 11.97 -11.41 13.03
CA ASP A 65 12.85 -12.58 12.82
C ASP A 65 14.13 -12.20 12.06
N VAL A 66 13.99 -11.37 11.02
CA VAL A 66 15.13 -10.85 10.27
C VAL A 66 16.00 -9.95 11.14
N ALA A 67 15.42 -9.05 11.93
CA ALA A 67 16.19 -8.15 12.80
C ALA A 67 16.96 -8.91 13.89
N LYS A 68 16.35 -9.93 14.50
CA LYS A 68 17.03 -10.82 15.47
C LYS A 68 18.23 -11.51 14.84
N LYS A 69 18.05 -12.14 13.68
CA LYS A 69 19.14 -12.80 12.93
C LYS A 69 20.27 -11.83 12.55
N ILE A 70 19.95 -10.57 12.26
CA ILE A 70 20.95 -9.55 11.97
C ILE A 70 21.73 -9.22 13.24
N LYS A 71 21.08 -8.96 14.36
CA LYS A 71 21.73 -8.63 15.65
C LYS A 71 22.62 -9.77 16.17
N GLU A 72 22.26 -11.02 15.93
CA GLU A 72 23.11 -12.17 16.25
C GLU A 72 24.44 -12.23 15.46
N ASN A 73 24.51 -11.53 14.32
CA ASN A 73 25.62 -11.66 13.37
C ASN A 73 26.36 -10.36 13.07
N LEU A 74 25.78 -9.20 13.38
CA LEU A 74 26.26 -7.86 13.03
C LEU A 74 25.92 -6.89 14.16
N ASP A 75 26.91 -6.13 14.59
CA ASP A 75 26.70 -5.01 15.52
C ASP A 75 26.44 -3.74 14.73
N VAL A 76 25.21 -3.61 14.21
CA VAL A 76 24.76 -2.47 13.40
C VAL A 76 23.41 -1.99 13.91
N PRO A 77 23.19 -0.68 14.08
CA PRO A 77 21.91 -0.14 14.51
C PRO A 77 20.80 -0.41 13.50
N ILE A 78 19.61 -0.83 14.01
CA ILE A 78 18.44 -1.16 13.23
C ILE A 78 17.32 -0.16 13.48
N VAL A 79 16.80 0.42 12.40
CA VAL A 79 15.65 1.33 12.37
C VAL A 79 14.44 0.61 11.77
N PHE A 80 13.34 0.56 12.51
CA PHE A 80 12.04 0.18 11.94
C PHE A 80 11.30 1.42 11.45
N GLY A 81 10.91 1.42 10.18
CA GLY A 81 10.10 2.48 9.54
C GLY A 81 8.88 1.91 8.82
N GLY A 82 8.03 2.80 8.33
CA GLY A 82 6.81 2.44 7.61
C GLY A 82 5.53 2.50 8.46
N PRO A 83 4.38 2.03 7.91
CA PRO A 83 3.08 2.20 8.57
C PRO A 83 2.97 1.54 9.93
N HIS A 84 3.48 0.33 10.10
CA HIS A 84 3.33 -0.40 11.36
C HIS A 84 4.01 0.32 12.53
N PRO A 85 5.32 0.61 12.53
CA PRO A 85 5.97 1.30 13.64
C PRO A 85 5.52 2.77 13.77
N THR A 86 5.00 3.38 12.72
CA THR A 86 4.38 4.72 12.81
C THR A 86 3.21 4.72 13.79
N PHE A 87 2.35 3.70 13.76
CA PHE A 87 1.14 3.61 14.58
C PHE A 87 1.29 2.71 15.80
N TYR A 88 2.29 1.87 15.82
CA TYR A 88 2.64 1.01 16.95
C TYR A 88 4.13 1.13 17.31
N PRO A 89 4.58 2.33 17.76
CA PRO A 89 6.00 2.57 18.05
C PRO A 89 6.52 1.77 19.25
N GLN A 90 5.64 1.11 20.01
CA GLN A 90 6.00 0.22 21.11
C GLN A 90 6.86 -0.98 20.66
N VAL A 91 6.95 -1.26 19.36
CA VAL A 91 7.89 -2.23 18.80
C VAL A 91 9.35 -1.94 19.19
N ILE A 92 9.68 -0.70 19.55
CA ILE A 92 11.02 -0.32 20.05
C ILE A 92 11.43 -1.06 21.33
N LYS A 93 10.47 -1.69 22.04
CA LYS A 93 10.79 -2.49 23.22
C LYS A 93 11.47 -3.81 22.88
N GLU A 94 11.35 -4.28 21.65
CA GLU A 94 12.06 -5.47 21.18
C GLU A 94 13.58 -5.21 21.18
N ASP A 95 14.37 -6.16 21.70
CA ASP A 95 15.82 -6.00 21.87
C ASP A 95 16.57 -5.80 20.56
N CYS A 96 16.05 -6.36 19.47
CA CYS A 96 16.63 -6.25 18.13
C CYS A 96 16.32 -4.92 17.43
N ILE A 97 15.61 -3.97 18.06
CA ILE A 97 15.25 -2.68 17.46
C ILE A 97 15.88 -1.55 18.27
N ASP A 98 16.73 -0.77 17.64
CA ASP A 98 17.38 0.38 18.28
C ASP A 98 16.57 1.66 18.12
N MET A 99 15.90 1.82 16.97
CA MET A 99 15.19 3.05 16.62
C MET A 99 13.90 2.77 15.83
N VAL A 100 12.94 3.67 15.98
CA VAL A 100 11.68 3.67 15.23
C VAL A 100 11.49 5.01 14.57
N CYS A 101 11.38 5.02 13.23
CA CYS A 101 11.03 6.21 12.44
C CYS A 101 9.51 6.25 12.20
N ARG A 102 8.87 7.35 12.58
CA ARG A 102 7.41 7.56 12.51
C ARG A 102 7.05 8.61 11.48
N GLY A 103 6.13 8.29 10.56
CA GLY A 103 5.65 9.21 9.52
C GLY A 103 6.62 9.37 8.34
N GLU A 104 6.80 10.61 7.86
CA GLU A 104 7.69 10.89 6.71
C GLU A 104 9.15 10.74 7.12
N GLY A 105 9.88 9.89 6.41
CA GLY A 105 11.22 9.46 6.80
C GLY A 105 12.37 10.18 6.09
N GLU A 106 12.13 10.91 5.02
CA GLU A 106 13.17 11.43 4.13
C GLU A 106 14.21 12.28 4.88
N TYR A 107 13.79 13.42 5.38
CA TYR A 107 14.69 14.32 6.13
C TYR A 107 14.99 13.82 7.55
N ALA A 108 14.15 12.94 8.11
CA ALA A 108 14.43 12.34 9.40
C ALA A 108 15.61 11.36 9.31
N MET A 109 15.64 10.50 8.29
CA MET A 109 16.75 9.59 8.03
C MET A 109 18.03 10.34 7.65
N LEU A 110 17.90 11.43 6.86
CA LEU A 110 19.05 12.26 6.52
C LEU A 110 19.70 12.87 7.79
N GLU A 111 18.90 13.46 8.67
CA GLU A 111 19.40 14.01 9.95
C GLU A 111 20.05 12.92 10.81
N LEU A 112 19.44 11.74 10.89
CA LEU A 112 19.98 10.63 11.66
C LEU A 112 21.34 10.19 11.11
N VAL A 113 21.44 9.96 9.80
CA VAL A 113 22.67 9.45 9.17
C VAL A 113 23.79 10.47 9.27
N ASN A 114 23.53 11.77 9.05
CA ASN A 114 24.51 12.84 9.20
C ASN A 114 25.04 12.93 10.65
N LYS A 115 24.14 12.89 11.65
CA LYS A 115 24.54 12.95 13.06
C LYS A 115 25.34 11.72 13.49
N LEU A 116 25.00 10.54 13.01
CA LEU A 116 25.78 9.33 13.27
C LEU A 116 27.18 9.41 12.63
N GLU A 117 27.29 9.94 11.42
CA GLU A 117 28.57 10.13 10.73
C GLU A 117 29.47 11.09 11.47
N ASN A 118 28.90 12.13 12.07
CA ASN A 118 29.61 13.16 12.82
C ASN A 118 29.80 12.82 14.31
N GLY A 119 29.27 11.70 14.82
CA GLY A 119 29.32 11.35 16.25
C GLY A 119 28.49 12.27 17.15
N GLU A 120 27.43 12.90 16.59
CA GLU A 120 26.55 13.84 17.28
C GLU A 120 25.42 13.13 18.06
N ASP A 121 24.83 13.85 19.05
CA ASP A 121 23.66 13.36 19.79
C ASP A 121 22.44 13.18 18.87
N ILE A 122 21.94 11.94 18.83
CA ILE A 122 20.77 11.54 18.04
C ILE A 122 19.48 11.55 18.85
N THR A 123 19.52 11.66 20.17
CA THR A 123 18.38 11.45 21.09
C THR A 123 17.20 12.40 20.86
N LYS A 124 17.43 13.56 20.21
CA LYS A 124 16.44 14.63 20.01
C LYS A 124 15.90 14.71 18.57
N ILE A 125 16.20 13.74 17.71
CA ILE A 125 15.79 13.77 16.30
C ILE A 125 14.26 13.58 16.21
N LYS A 126 13.56 14.56 15.66
CA LYS A 126 12.11 14.47 15.42
C LYS A 126 11.79 13.31 14.46
N ASN A 127 10.64 12.70 14.60
CA ASN A 127 10.15 11.48 13.98
C ASN A 127 10.71 10.20 14.60
N PHE A 128 11.78 10.26 15.39
CA PHE A 128 12.39 9.08 15.96
C PHE A 128 11.99 8.82 17.42
N TRP A 129 11.71 7.57 17.71
CA TRP A 129 11.88 7.01 19.04
C TRP A 129 13.23 6.27 19.02
N ILE A 130 14.07 6.50 20.03
CA ILE A 130 15.45 6.02 20.05
C ILE A 130 15.72 5.33 21.39
N LYS A 131 16.23 4.11 21.34
CA LYS A 131 16.68 3.36 22.51
C LYS A 131 18.19 3.59 22.69
N GLN A 132 18.60 4.13 23.82
CA GLN A 132 20.01 4.37 24.17
C GLN A 132 20.16 4.34 25.69
N ASN A 133 21.14 3.60 26.19
CA ASN A 133 21.44 3.46 27.61
C ASN A 133 20.20 3.10 28.46
N ASP A 134 19.48 2.05 28.04
CA ASP A 134 18.24 1.54 28.66
C ASP A 134 17.09 2.57 28.74
N ARG A 135 17.22 3.68 28.06
CA ARG A 135 16.17 4.71 27.97
C ARG A 135 15.60 4.78 26.56
N ILE A 136 14.30 5.07 26.48
CA ILE A 136 13.60 5.32 25.21
C ILE A 136 13.28 6.81 25.12
N PHE A 137 13.96 7.50 24.23
CA PHE A 137 13.70 8.90 23.90
C PHE A 137 12.57 8.96 22.86
N LYS A 138 11.44 9.58 23.23
CA LYS A 138 10.22 9.64 22.42
C LYS A 138 10.05 11.04 21.84
N ASN A 139 10.50 11.24 20.60
CA ASN A 139 10.36 12.53 19.97
C ASN A 139 9.06 12.63 19.15
N ASP A 140 8.54 13.86 19.06
CA ASP A 140 7.38 14.15 18.22
C ASP A 140 7.76 14.15 16.73
N VAL A 141 6.75 14.05 15.86
CA VAL A 141 6.99 14.15 14.42
C VAL A 141 7.23 15.60 13.99
N ARG A 142 8.09 15.81 13.00
CA ARG A 142 8.30 17.11 12.37
C ARG A 142 7.08 17.52 11.54
N PRO A 143 6.92 18.78 11.13
CA PRO A 143 5.92 19.16 10.14
C PRO A 143 6.05 18.37 8.85
N PHE A 144 4.95 18.22 8.12
CA PHE A 144 4.98 17.64 6.79
C PHE A 144 5.92 18.40 5.84
N ILE A 145 6.54 17.67 4.92
CA ILE A 145 7.23 18.27 3.77
C ILE A 145 6.21 19.12 3.02
N LYS A 146 6.43 20.42 2.99
CA LYS A 146 5.45 21.43 2.52
C LYS A 146 5.21 21.32 1.01
N ASN A 147 6.29 21.31 0.25
CA ASN A 147 6.28 21.17 -1.19
C ASN A 147 6.92 19.83 -1.57
N LEU A 148 6.19 18.97 -2.29
CA LEU A 148 6.70 17.67 -2.69
C LEU A 148 7.67 17.75 -3.89
N ASP A 149 7.67 18.84 -4.62
CA ASP A 149 8.61 19.09 -5.73
C ASP A 149 10.03 19.39 -5.23
N ASP A 150 10.20 19.74 -3.94
CA ASP A 150 11.52 19.95 -3.32
C ASP A 150 12.25 18.61 -3.04
N LEU A 151 11.56 17.48 -3.15
CA LEU A 151 12.17 16.17 -3.02
C LEU A 151 12.85 15.77 -4.34
N PRO A 152 14.04 15.17 -4.28
CA PRO A 152 14.61 14.54 -5.47
C PRO A 152 13.68 13.43 -5.99
N PHE A 153 13.78 13.13 -7.29
CA PHE A 153 13.01 12.03 -7.86
C PHE A 153 13.36 10.70 -7.19
N PRO A 154 12.38 9.78 -7.06
CA PRO A 154 12.61 8.50 -6.40
C PRO A 154 13.77 7.72 -7.02
N ASP A 155 14.71 7.30 -6.20
CA ASP A 155 15.88 6.52 -6.61
C ASP A 155 15.47 5.11 -7.05
N ARG A 156 15.20 4.94 -8.35
CA ARG A 156 14.83 3.64 -8.92
C ARG A 156 16.02 2.71 -9.05
N GLU A 157 17.23 3.27 -9.17
CA GLU A 157 18.47 2.52 -9.29
C GLU A 157 18.75 1.64 -8.08
N ILE A 158 18.26 2.01 -6.88
CA ILE A 158 18.40 1.20 -5.68
C ILE A 158 17.80 -0.21 -5.87
N TYR A 159 16.78 -0.33 -6.73
CA TYR A 159 16.17 -1.61 -7.11
C TYR A 159 16.71 -2.14 -8.43
N TYR A 160 16.78 -1.32 -9.47
CA TYR A 160 16.94 -1.75 -10.84
C TYR A 160 18.36 -2.24 -11.18
N LYS A 161 19.37 -1.74 -10.48
CA LYS A 161 20.74 -2.27 -10.60
C LYS A 161 20.84 -3.72 -10.14
N LYS A 162 20.09 -4.09 -9.09
CA LYS A 162 20.20 -5.40 -8.44
C LYS A 162 19.14 -6.39 -8.88
N TYR A 163 17.92 -5.93 -9.09
CA TYR A 163 16.75 -6.77 -9.34
C TYR A 163 16.27 -6.60 -10.79
N LYS A 164 16.85 -7.40 -11.71
CA LYS A 164 16.52 -7.36 -13.14
C LYS A 164 15.02 -7.53 -13.41
N PHE A 165 14.33 -8.38 -12.65
CA PHE A 165 12.88 -8.57 -12.81
C PHE A 165 12.06 -7.31 -12.55
N LEU A 166 12.46 -6.44 -11.61
CA LEU A 166 11.82 -5.13 -11.35
C LEU A 166 12.17 -4.13 -12.46
N ARG A 167 13.44 -4.12 -12.87
CA ARG A 167 13.89 -3.26 -13.97
C ARG A 167 13.13 -3.54 -15.25
N ASP A 168 12.99 -4.82 -15.61
CA ASP A 168 12.39 -5.26 -16.87
C ASP A 168 10.85 -5.37 -16.78
N TYR A 169 10.27 -5.21 -15.58
CA TYR A 169 8.81 -5.23 -15.38
C TYR A 169 8.16 -4.05 -16.12
N PRO A 170 7.17 -4.31 -17.00
CA PRO A 170 6.65 -3.27 -17.89
C PRO A 170 5.82 -2.19 -17.18
N ILE A 171 5.42 -2.41 -15.93
CA ILE A 171 4.63 -1.45 -15.16
C ILE A 171 5.55 -0.67 -14.25
N LYS A 172 5.54 0.67 -14.36
CA LYS A 172 6.28 1.53 -13.46
C LYS A 172 5.33 2.32 -12.57
N THR A 173 5.68 2.42 -11.29
CA THR A 173 4.87 3.13 -10.31
C THR A 173 5.32 4.59 -10.15
N PHE A 174 4.35 5.49 -10.02
CA PHE A 174 4.59 6.92 -9.76
C PHE A 174 3.65 7.42 -8.68
N LEU A 175 4.13 8.36 -7.86
CA LEU A 175 3.36 8.99 -6.80
C LEU A 175 3.32 10.50 -7.06
N ILE A 176 2.13 11.07 -7.19
CA ILE A 176 1.93 12.50 -7.44
C ILE A 176 1.47 13.27 -6.21
N SER A 177 0.87 12.57 -5.24
CA SER A 177 0.29 13.23 -4.06
C SER A 177 0.48 12.41 -2.79
N ARG A 178 0.38 13.06 -1.64
CA ARG A 178 0.35 12.42 -0.32
C ARG A 178 -0.85 12.90 0.46
N GLY A 179 -1.53 11.97 1.12
CA GLY A 179 -2.66 12.22 2.00
C GLY A 179 -4.01 12.22 1.29
N CYS A 180 -5.06 11.91 2.06
CA CYS A 180 -6.44 11.83 1.61
C CYS A 180 -7.33 12.65 2.54
N PRO A 181 -8.27 13.50 2.03
CA PRO A 181 -9.10 14.35 2.88
C PRO A 181 -10.17 13.56 3.65
N TYR A 182 -10.50 12.35 3.22
CA TYR A 182 -11.55 11.53 3.81
C TYR A 182 -11.14 10.86 5.12
N ASN A 183 -12.13 10.40 5.92
CA ASN A 183 -11.93 9.86 7.27
C ASN A 183 -12.46 8.42 7.40
N CYS A 184 -12.28 7.60 6.37
CA CYS A 184 -12.70 6.20 6.39
C CYS A 184 -12.09 5.48 7.61
N SER A 185 -12.94 4.75 8.37
CA SER A 185 -12.57 4.20 9.67
C SER A 185 -11.49 3.11 9.60
N PHE A 186 -11.37 2.44 8.47
CA PHE A 186 -10.41 1.36 8.19
C PHE A 186 -9.07 1.85 7.61
N CYS A 187 -8.96 3.15 7.30
CA CYS A 187 -7.81 3.70 6.59
C CYS A 187 -6.77 4.32 7.55
N CYS A 188 -5.49 4.07 7.27
CA CYS A 188 -4.38 4.63 8.04
C CYS A 188 -4.27 6.17 7.96
N ASN A 189 -4.85 6.81 6.94
CA ASN A 189 -4.92 8.27 6.85
C ASN A 189 -5.60 8.92 8.05
N TYR A 190 -6.54 8.22 8.70
CA TYR A 190 -7.13 8.68 9.96
C TYR A 190 -6.07 8.83 11.07
N GLY A 191 -5.21 7.83 11.24
CA GLY A 191 -4.11 7.88 12.22
C GLY A 191 -3.05 8.92 11.87
N LEU A 192 -2.71 9.04 10.58
CA LEU A 192 -1.77 10.06 10.11
C LEU A 192 -2.27 11.48 10.39
N LYS A 193 -3.55 11.78 10.15
CA LYS A 193 -4.14 13.08 10.49
C LYS A 193 -4.05 13.39 11.99
N LYS A 194 -4.21 12.38 12.84
CA LYS A 194 -4.05 12.56 14.30
C LYS A 194 -2.59 12.81 14.68
N LEU A 195 -1.67 12.03 14.12
CA LEU A 195 -0.24 12.12 14.38
C LEU A 195 0.33 13.49 13.98
N TYR A 196 -0.14 14.01 12.85
CA TYR A 196 0.31 15.30 12.29
C TYR A 196 -0.67 16.46 12.54
N LYS A 197 -1.48 16.36 13.59
CA LYS A 197 -2.39 17.46 13.94
C LYS A 197 -1.61 18.77 14.13
N ASN A 198 -2.03 19.84 13.45
CA ASN A 198 -1.38 21.17 13.46
C ASN A 198 0.07 21.21 12.89
N LYS A 199 0.46 20.22 12.07
CA LYS A 199 1.83 20.12 11.51
C LYS A 199 1.88 20.35 9.99
N GLY A 200 0.98 21.15 9.46
CA GLY A 200 0.93 21.53 8.05
C GLY A 200 -0.25 20.93 7.28
N LYS A 201 -0.28 21.21 5.98
CA LYS A 201 -1.34 20.75 5.08
C LYS A 201 -1.21 19.23 4.84
N PHE A 202 -2.28 18.49 5.13
CA PHE A 202 -2.26 17.02 5.02
C PHE A 202 -2.21 16.54 3.57
N VAL A 203 -3.05 17.11 2.69
CA VAL A 203 -3.07 16.73 1.27
C VAL A 203 -2.11 17.65 0.50
N ARG A 204 -1.10 17.06 -0.10
CA ARG A 204 -0.06 17.76 -0.88
C ARG A 204 0.09 17.07 -2.22
N ILE A 205 0.34 17.82 -3.27
CA ILE A 205 0.44 17.33 -4.64
C ILE A 205 1.65 17.97 -5.31
N ARG A 206 2.38 17.20 -6.09
CA ARG A 206 3.48 17.63 -6.97
C ARG A 206 2.90 18.43 -8.14
N SER A 207 3.67 19.33 -8.72
CA SER A 207 3.29 20.00 -9.97
C SER A 207 3.19 18.99 -11.12
N VAL A 208 2.40 19.33 -12.13
CA VAL A 208 2.27 18.49 -13.33
C VAL A 208 3.60 18.38 -14.05
N ASP A 209 4.36 19.48 -14.12
CA ASP A 209 5.66 19.50 -14.78
C ASP A 209 6.69 18.61 -14.07
N ASN A 210 6.73 18.66 -12.73
CA ASN A 210 7.62 17.81 -11.94
C ASN A 210 7.31 16.31 -12.15
N VAL A 211 6.03 15.93 -12.22
CA VAL A 211 5.62 14.54 -12.49
C VAL A 211 5.96 14.11 -13.92
N ILE A 212 5.72 14.98 -14.91
CA ILE A 212 6.03 14.69 -16.31
C ILE A 212 7.54 14.52 -16.51
N GLU A 213 8.34 15.38 -15.88
CA GLU A 213 9.80 15.31 -15.96
C GLU A 213 10.33 14.00 -15.37
N GLU A 214 9.87 13.57 -14.19
CA GLU A 214 10.24 12.26 -13.64
C GLU A 214 9.91 11.12 -14.62
N ILE A 215 8.71 11.16 -15.23
CA ILE A 215 8.31 10.11 -16.16
C ILE A 215 9.19 10.11 -17.42
N LYS A 216 9.57 11.27 -17.95
CA LYS A 216 10.47 11.38 -19.10
C LYS A 216 11.84 10.77 -18.79
N GLN A 217 12.44 11.12 -17.66
CA GLN A 217 13.73 10.56 -17.23
C GLN A 217 13.69 9.04 -17.07
N VAL A 218 12.60 8.52 -16.49
CA VAL A 218 12.41 7.06 -16.35
C VAL A 218 12.21 6.40 -17.72
N LYS A 219 11.49 7.04 -18.65
CA LYS A 219 11.23 6.52 -19.99
C LYS A 219 12.51 6.47 -20.86
N GLU A 220 13.44 7.39 -20.67
CA GLU A 220 14.74 7.40 -21.35
C GLU A 220 15.61 6.21 -20.93
N GLN A 221 15.53 5.81 -19.66
CA GLN A 221 16.38 4.76 -19.09
C GLN A 221 15.75 3.37 -19.14
N TYR A 222 14.41 3.29 -19.04
CA TYR A 222 13.69 2.03 -18.87
C TYR A 222 12.46 1.94 -19.78
N LYS A 223 12.20 0.73 -20.27
CA LYS A 223 10.96 0.45 -21.01
C LYS A 223 9.76 0.54 -20.06
N ILE A 224 8.77 1.35 -20.45
CA ILE A 224 7.50 1.51 -19.74
C ILE A 224 6.36 1.01 -20.64
N GLY A 225 5.69 -0.05 -20.26
CA GLY A 225 4.48 -0.54 -20.94
C GLY A 225 3.25 0.28 -20.57
N TRP A 226 3.07 0.53 -19.26
CA TRP A 226 2.05 1.42 -18.72
C TRP A 226 2.42 1.88 -17.30
N ILE A 227 1.78 2.96 -16.86
CA ILE A 227 2.05 3.63 -15.59
C ILE A 227 0.96 3.28 -14.55
N GLN A 228 1.36 2.93 -13.33
CA GLN A 228 0.46 2.85 -12.18
C GLN A 228 0.69 4.07 -11.28
N PHE A 229 -0.25 5.00 -11.26
CA PHE A 229 -0.28 6.02 -10.22
C PHE A 229 -0.81 5.41 -8.92
N VAL A 230 -0.01 5.50 -7.85
CA VAL A 230 -0.27 4.84 -6.54
C VAL A 230 -0.81 5.80 -5.48
N ASP A 231 -1.37 6.90 -5.90
CA ASP A 231 -2.00 7.90 -5.04
C ASP A 231 -3.22 7.35 -4.31
N ASP A 232 -3.53 7.93 -3.15
CA ASP A 232 -4.79 7.64 -2.46
C ASP A 232 -6.00 7.99 -3.34
N ILE A 233 -5.99 9.17 -3.98
CA ILE A 233 -7.02 9.62 -4.92
C ILE A 233 -6.39 10.55 -5.97
N PHE A 234 -6.22 10.05 -7.18
CA PHE A 234 -5.61 10.77 -8.31
C PHE A 234 -6.39 12.03 -8.72
N ILE A 235 -7.74 12.01 -8.61
CA ILE A 235 -8.63 13.02 -9.19
C ILE A 235 -9.07 14.12 -8.21
N LEU A 236 -8.35 14.34 -7.11
CA LEU A 236 -8.74 15.30 -6.08
C LEU A 236 -8.68 16.76 -6.55
N ASN A 237 -7.62 17.16 -7.22
CA ASN A 237 -7.38 18.56 -7.60
C ASN A 237 -7.81 18.82 -9.06
N ARG A 238 -8.86 19.61 -9.25
CA ARG A 238 -9.45 19.87 -10.57
C ARG A 238 -8.56 20.71 -11.50
N SER A 239 -7.87 21.70 -10.97
CA SER A 239 -6.96 22.54 -11.76
C SER A 239 -5.75 21.71 -12.23
N TRP A 240 -5.18 20.93 -11.34
CA TRP A 240 -4.10 19.99 -11.65
C TRP A 240 -4.51 19.00 -12.74
N LEU A 241 -5.72 18.43 -12.65
CA LEU A 241 -6.22 17.50 -13.67
C LEU A 241 -6.39 18.14 -15.04
N LYS A 242 -6.90 19.37 -15.11
CA LYS A 242 -7.03 20.09 -16.38
C LYS A 242 -5.68 20.29 -17.05
N GLU A 243 -4.67 20.66 -16.28
CA GLU A 243 -3.29 20.80 -16.77
C GLU A 243 -2.71 19.46 -17.20
N PHE A 244 -2.84 18.40 -16.36
CA PHE A 244 -2.40 17.06 -16.66
C PHE A 244 -3.04 16.50 -17.96
N PHE A 245 -4.35 16.65 -18.12
CA PHE A 245 -5.05 16.19 -19.33
C PHE A 245 -4.60 16.93 -20.61
N LYS A 246 -4.08 18.16 -20.48
CA LYS A 246 -3.55 18.93 -21.62
C LYS A 246 -2.10 18.54 -21.96
N LYS A 247 -1.23 18.39 -20.95
CA LYS A 247 0.22 18.18 -21.10
C LYS A 247 0.56 16.70 -21.32
N TYR A 248 0.08 15.81 -20.45
CA TYR A 248 0.47 14.41 -20.40
C TYR A 248 0.33 13.65 -21.73
N PRO A 249 -0.78 13.76 -22.51
CA PRO A 249 -0.90 13.05 -23.78
C PRO A 249 0.14 13.46 -24.81
N LYS A 250 0.56 14.71 -24.77
CA LYS A 250 1.53 15.28 -25.73
C LYS A 250 2.97 14.95 -25.38
N GLU A 251 3.30 14.97 -24.09
CA GLU A 251 4.67 14.90 -23.61
C GLU A 251 5.08 13.50 -23.18
N VAL A 252 4.13 12.70 -22.70
CA VAL A 252 4.37 11.33 -22.22
C VAL A 252 3.67 10.29 -23.07
N GLY A 253 2.34 10.36 -23.20
CA GLY A 253 1.51 9.50 -24.04
C GLY A 253 1.44 8.03 -23.64
N ILE A 254 2.01 7.63 -22.49
CA ILE A 254 2.01 6.24 -22.01
C ILE A 254 0.66 5.92 -21.38
N PRO A 255 0.02 4.76 -21.66
CA PRO A 255 -1.19 4.34 -20.97
C PRO A 255 -1.00 4.29 -19.44
N TYR A 256 -2.03 4.63 -18.68
CA TYR A 256 -1.93 4.60 -17.22
C TYR A 256 -3.18 4.09 -16.51
N ALA A 257 -2.98 3.67 -15.27
CA ALA A 257 -4.03 3.36 -14.32
C ALA A 257 -3.87 4.21 -13.05
N CYS A 258 -4.99 4.53 -12.39
CA CYS A 258 -4.97 5.34 -11.17
C CYS A 258 -6.06 4.92 -10.18
N THR A 259 -5.90 5.36 -8.93
CA THR A 259 -6.92 5.18 -7.87
C THR A 259 -7.81 6.42 -7.81
N ILE A 260 -9.11 6.19 -7.71
CA ILE A 260 -10.10 7.25 -7.67
C ILE A 260 -11.11 7.02 -6.54
N ARG A 261 -11.96 7.98 -6.33
CA ARG A 261 -13.16 7.84 -5.51
C ARG A 261 -14.41 8.06 -6.38
N ALA A 262 -15.40 7.18 -6.29
CA ALA A 262 -16.51 7.11 -7.25
C ALA A 262 -17.39 8.37 -7.25
N ASP A 263 -17.61 8.99 -6.07
CA ASP A 263 -18.40 10.22 -5.93
C ASP A 263 -17.75 11.46 -6.58
N LEU A 264 -16.46 11.42 -6.82
CA LEU A 264 -15.72 12.52 -7.47
C LEU A 264 -15.78 12.48 -9.00
N LEU A 265 -16.28 11.39 -9.59
CA LEU A 265 -16.39 11.25 -11.04
C LEU A 265 -17.58 12.02 -11.61
N ASN A 266 -17.33 12.71 -12.71
CA ASN A 266 -18.34 13.23 -13.60
C ASN A 266 -17.94 12.97 -15.07
N ALA A 267 -18.81 13.33 -16.02
CA ALA A 267 -18.58 13.07 -17.43
C ALA A 267 -17.33 13.78 -17.99
N GLU A 268 -17.03 14.99 -17.54
CA GLU A 268 -15.85 15.78 -17.93
C GLU A 268 -14.56 15.06 -17.53
N ILE A 269 -14.49 14.61 -16.27
CA ILE A 269 -13.30 13.91 -15.75
C ILE A 269 -13.10 12.58 -16.47
N VAL A 270 -14.16 11.78 -16.61
CA VAL A 270 -14.05 10.48 -17.30
C VAL A 270 -13.63 10.65 -18.76
N LYS A 271 -14.13 11.70 -19.43
CA LYS A 271 -13.70 12.09 -20.79
C LYS A 271 -12.21 12.49 -20.79
N GLY A 272 -11.77 13.31 -19.81
CA GLY A 272 -10.38 13.71 -19.66
C GLY A 272 -9.46 12.52 -19.39
N LEU A 273 -9.80 11.65 -18.45
CA LEU A 273 -9.09 10.41 -18.17
C LEU A 273 -8.93 9.55 -19.44
N LYS A 274 -10.01 9.36 -20.21
CA LYS A 274 -9.96 8.57 -21.45
C LYS A 274 -9.05 9.20 -22.50
N LYS A 275 -9.18 10.51 -22.72
CA LYS A 275 -8.38 11.23 -23.72
C LYS A 275 -6.90 11.30 -23.36
N SER A 276 -6.59 11.31 -22.05
CA SER A 276 -5.20 11.31 -21.58
C SER A 276 -4.54 9.93 -21.50
N GLY A 277 -5.24 8.86 -21.87
CA GLY A 277 -4.66 7.52 -21.93
C GLY A 277 -4.94 6.64 -20.72
N CYS A 278 -5.91 7.01 -19.85
CA CYS A 278 -6.31 6.15 -18.74
C CYS A 278 -6.98 4.87 -19.25
N ILE A 279 -6.38 3.72 -18.94
CA ILE A 279 -6.90 2.40 -19.32
C ILE A 279 -7.74 1.75 -18.24
N ARG A 280 -7.48 2.11 -16.97
CA ARG A 280 -8.13 1.51 -15.81
C ARG A 280 -8.17 2.48 -14.63
N VAL A 281 -9.26 2.42 -13.88
CA VAL A 281 -9.34 3.06 -12.56
C VAL A 281 -9.59 2.02 -11.48
N SER A 282 -9.08 2.28 -10.28
CA SER A 282 -9.33 1.49 -9.09
C SER A 282 -10.13 2.31 -8.07
N PHE A 283 -11.16 1.74 -7.48
CA PHE A 283 -11.91 2.40 -6.39
C PHE A 283 -12.52 1.40 -5.43
N GLY A 284 -12.64 1.80 -4.17
CA GLY A 284 -13.30 1.00 -3.15
C GLY A 284 -14.77 1.31 -3.05
N ILE A 285 -15.62 0.30 -3.08
CA ILE A 285 -17.01 0.38 -2.62
C ILE A 285 -17.14 -0.17 -1.20
N GLU A 286 -16.22 -1.01 -0.81
CA GLU A 286 -16.02 -1.70 0.47
C GLU A 286 -17.19 -2.63 0.81
N SER A 287 -18.41 -2.10 0.97
CA SER A 287 -19.63 -2.86 1.24
C SER A 287 -20.78 -2.45 0.33
N GLY A 288 -21.60 -3.41 -0.06
CA GLY A 288 -22.87 -3.18 -0.73
C GLY A 288 -23.98 -2.68 0.21
N ASN A 289 -23.82 -2.90 1.51
CA ASN A 289 -24.77 -2.42 2.52
C ASN A 289 -24.48 -0.95 2.88
N ASP A 290 -25.50 -0.08 2.82
CA ASP A 290 -25.34 1.37 3.03
C ASP A 290 -24.95 1.71 4.47
N TYR A 291 -25.52 1.00 5.47
CA TYR A 291 -25.21 1.20 6.89
C TYR A 291 -23.74 0.84 7.17
N LEU A 292 -23.31 -0.35 6.77
CA LEU A 292 -21.92 -0.79 6.96
C LEU A 292 -20.95 0.16 6.26
N ARG A 293 -21.23 0.53 5.01
CA ARG A 293 -20.36 1.40 4.24
C ARG A 293 -20.23 2.81 4.84
N ASN A 294 -21.35 3.42 5.26
CA ASN A 294 -21.37 4.84 5.62
C ASN A 294 -21.31 5.08 7.12
N THR A 295 -21.88 4.19 7.95
CA THR A 295 -21.83 4.33 9.41
C THR A 295 -20.61 3.64 10.01
N VAL A 296 -20.40 2.35 9.71
CA VAL A 296 -19.31 1.58 10.32
C VAL A 296 -17.96 1.95 9.67
N LEU A 297 -17.90 1.93 8.35
CA LEU A 297 -16.66 2.23 7.60
C LEU A 297 -16.45 3.74 7.36
N ASN A 298 -17.45 4.58 7.63
CA ASN A 298 -17.39 6.03 7.47
C ASN A 298 -16.87 6.46 6.08
N LYS A 299 -17.36 5.80 5.04
CA LYS A 299 -16.88 6.04 3.67
C LYS A 299 -17.59 7.19 2.99
N ASP A 300 -18.81 7.51 3.41
CA ASP A 300 -19.65 8.57 2.84
C ASP A 300 -19.76 8.44 1.30
N LEU A 301 -20.36 7.35 0.86
CA LEU A 301 -20.54 6.99 -0.56
C LEU A 301 -21.84 6.24 -0.77
N THR A 302 -22.73 6.74 -1.64
CA THR A 302 -24.02 6.12 -1.91
C THR A 302 -23.97 5.07 -3.03
N LYS A 303 -24.90 4.10 -3.01
CA LYS A 303 -25.07 3.13 -4.13
C LYS A 303 -25.30 3.84 -5.46
N THR A 304 -26.06 4.93 -5.45
CA THR A 304 -26.36 5.74 -6.65
C THR A 304 -25.09 6.33 -7.25
N GLN A 305 -24.22 6.92 -6.43
CA GLN A 305 -22.93 7.46 -6.87
C GLN A 305 -22.04 6.35 -7.47
N ILE A 306 -21.99 5.18 -6.84
CA ILE A 306 -21.22 4.02 -7.34
C ILE A 306 -21.73 3.59 -8.72
N ILE A 307 -23.04 3.42 -8.87
CA ILE A 307 -23.66 3.00 -10.12
C ILE A 307 -23.44 4.04 -11.22
N LYS A 308 -23.63 5.34 -10.93
CA LYS A 308 -23.37 6.44 -11.85
C LYS A 308 -21.92 6.45 -12.34
N ALA A 309 -20.97 6.33 -11.42
CA ALA A 309 -19.54 6.26 -11.76
C ALA A 309 -19.23 5.06 -12.68
N ALA A 310 -19.74 3.87 -12.34
CA ALA A 310 -19.55 2.66 -13.15
C ALA A 310 -20.15 2.80 -14.55
N THR A 311 -21.34 3.40 -14.66
CA THR A 311 -22.01 3.66 -15.95
C THR A 311 -21.18 4.60 -16.83
N LEU A 312 -20.64 5.68 -16.25
CA LEU A 312 -19.76 6.60 -16.97
C LEU A 312 -18.47 5.92 -17.44
N LEU A 313 -17.80 5.16 -16.57
CA LEU A 313 -16.56 4.46 -16.91
C LEU A 313 -16.78 3.47 -18.05
N LYS A 314 -17.89 2.73 -18.05
CA LYS A 314 -18.26 1.83 -19.14
C LYS A 314 -18.51 2.55 -20.45
N LYS A 315 -19.27 3.66 -20.42
CA LYS A 315 -19.53 4.49 -21.59
C LYS A 315 -18.24 4.89 -22.29
N TYR A 316 -17.19 5.21 -21.51
CA TYR A 316 -15.88 5.60 -22.05
C TYR A 316 -14.88 4.43 -22.19
N LYS A 317 -15.32 3.18 -21.98
CA LYS A 317 -14.48 1.97 -22.08
C LYS A 317 -13.22 2.04 -21.23
N ILE A 318 -13.31 2.59 -20.00
CA ILE A 318 -12.28 2.54 -18.96
C ILE A 318 -12.59 1.35 -18.06
N LYS A 319 -11.60 0.47 -17.86
CA LYS A 319 -11.73 -0.70 -16.99
C LYS A 319 -11.82 -0.34 -15.52
N MET A 320 -12.51 -1.18 -14.72
CA MET A 320 -12.72 -0.95 -13.29
C MET A 320 -12.15 -2.07 -12.44
N SER A 321 -11.18 -1.73 -11.58
CA SER A 321 -10.82 -2.56 -10.41
C SER A 321 -11.61 -2.07 -9.21
N VAL A 322 -12.37 -2.95 -8.57
CA VAL A 322 -13.26 -2.58 -7.47
C VAL A 322 -12.85 -3.29 -6.19
N TYR A 323 -12.55 -2.51 -5.15
CA TYR A 323 -12.17 -3.05 -3.85
C TYR A 323 -13.39 -3.21 -2.95
N ASN A 324 -13.44 -4.35 -2.28
CA ASN A 324 -14.49 -4.74 -1.36
C ASN A 324 -13.88 -5.33 -0.10
N MET A 325 -14.63 -5.28 0.98
CA MET A 325 -14.29 -5.93 2.24
C MET A 325 -15.45 -6.79 2.74
N VAL A 326 -15.11 -7.86 3.43
CA VAL A 326 -16.03 -8.68 4.22
C VAL A 326 -15.46 -8.84 5.64
N GLY A 327 -16.29 -9.28 6.57
CA GLY A 327 -15.91 -9.36 7.98
C GLY A 327 -15.88 -7.98 8.63
N ILE A 328 -16.79 -7.10 8.24
CA ILE A 328 -16.98 -5.78 8.86
C ILE A 328 -17.74 -5.98 10.18
N PRO A 329 -17.40 -5.24 11.26
CA PRO A 329 -18.16 -5.33 12.52
C PRO A 329 -19.67 -5.18 12.32
N GLY A 330 -20.44 -6.16 12.82
CA GLY A 330 -21.89 -6.22 12.65
C GLY A 330 -22.37 -6.69 11.27
N GLU A 331 -21.46 -7.13 10.39
CA GLU A 331 -21.82 -7.67 9.09
C GLU A 331 -22.45 -9.06 9.20
N THR A 332 -23.55 -9.28 8.50
CA THR A 332 -24.13 -10.60 8.28
C THR A 332 -23.75 -11.14 6.90
N ILE A 333 -23.89 -12.43 6.69
CA ILE A 333 -23.67 -13.04 5.36
C ILE A 333 -24.56 -12.40 4.31
N GLU A 334 -25.81 -12.03 4.64
CA GLU A 334 -26.70 -11.31 3.73
C GLU A 334 -26.15 -9.94 3.32
N ASN A 335 -25.54 -9.20 4.25
CA ASN A 335 -24.88 -7.93 3.91
C ASN A 335 -23.67 -8.13 2.96
N ALA A 336 -22.90 -9.20 3.17
CA ALA A 336 -21.82 -9.55 2.25
C ALA A 336 -22.35 -9.92 0.85
N PHE A 337 -23.51 -10.57 0.77
CA PHE A 337 -24.22 -10.81 -0.51
C PHE A 337 -24.73 -9.52 -1.18
N GLU A 338 -25.11 -8.49 -0.42
CA GLU A 338 -25.40 -7.17 -1.02
C GLU A 338 -24.17 -6.60 -1.74
N THR A 339 -22.98 -6.80 -1.16
CA THR A 339 -21.72 -6.39 -1.77
C THR A 339 -21.49 -7.13 -3.09
N LEU A 340 -21.75 -8.42 -3.12
CA LEU A 340 -21.65 -9.25 -4.31
C LEU A 340 -22.66 -8.81 -5.40
N ARG A 341 -23.94 -8.59 -5.01
CA ARG A 341 -25.01 -8.10 -5.93
C ARG A 341 -24.62 -6.76 -6.56
N LEU A 342 -24.04 -5.84 -5.77
CA LEU A 342 -23.61 -4.53 -6.28
C LEU A 342 -22.49 -4.68 -7.31
N ASN A 343 -21.49 -5.55 -7.05
CA ASN A 343 -20.41 -5.83 -8.01
C ASN A 343 -20.95 -6.42 -9.33
N ARG A 344 -21.93 -7.33 -9.28
CA ARG A 344 -22.62 -7.86 -10.47
C ARG A 344 -23.36 -6.75 -11.21
N LYS A 345 -24.14 -5.91 -10.51
CA LYS A 345 -24.89 -4.80 -11.09
C LYS A 345 -24.00 -3.82 -11.83
N ILE A 346 -22.89 -3.43 -11.25
CA ILE A 346 -21.93 -2.54 -11.90
C ILE A 346 -21.03 -3.25 -12.91
N LYS A 347 -21.11 -4.58 -13.03
CA LYS A 347 -20.27 -5.42 -13.89
C LYS A 347 -18.78 -5.07 -13.75
N ALA A 348 -18.27 -5.06 -12.52
CA ALA A 348 -16.86 -4.78 -12.23
C ALA A 348 -15.94 -5.66 -13.08
N ASP A 349 -14.89 -5.08 -13.69
CA ASP A 349 -13.96 -5.87 -14.49
C ASP A 349 -13.11 -6.78 -13.58
N TRP A 350 -12.63 -6.22 -12.47
CA TRP A 350 -11.82 -6.93 -11.48
C TRP A 350 -12.31 -6.62 -10.06
N PRO A 351 -13.34 -7.35 -9.58
CA PRO A 351 -13.76 -7.27 -8.19
C PRO A 351 -12.72 -7.95 -7.30
N TRP A 352 -12.16 -7.19 -6.37
CA TRP A 352 -11.26 -7.69 -5.31
C TRP A 352 -11.99 -7.65 -3.99
N CYS A 353 -11.83 -8.69 -3.18
CA CYS A 353 -12.38 -8.73 -1.82
C CYS A 353 -11.29 -9.07 -0.83
N SER A 354 -11.19 -8.31 0.25
CA SER A 354 -10.31 -8.55 1.39
C SER A 354 -11.13 -8.79 2.65
N ILE A 355 -10.54 -9.50 3.61
CA ILE A 355 -11.10 -9.56 4.96
C ILE A 355 -10.65 -8.32 5.70
N LEU A 356 -11.57 -7.63 6.38
CA LEU A 356 -11.24 -6.45 7.18
C LEU A 356 -10.24 -6.82 8.28
N GLN A 357 -9.18 -6.04 8.38
CA GLN A 357 -8.19 -6.16 9.45
C GLN A 357 -8.13 -4.88 10.28
N PRO A 358 -8.09 -4.98 11.61
CA PRO A 358 -8.00 -3.82 12.50
C PRO A 358 -6.56 -3.31 12.62
N TYR A 359 -5.99 -2.81 11.54
CA TYR A 359 -4.61 -2.32 11.54
C TYR A 359 -4.39 -1.18 12.54
N PRO A 360 -3.22 -1.15 13.22
CA PRO A 360 -2.86 -0.05 14.11
C PRO A 360 -3.01 1.32 13.43
N GLY A 361 -3.48 2.32 14.18
CA GLY A 361 -3.71 3.68 13.68
C GLY A 361 -5.04 3.90 12.97
N THR A 362 -5.80 2.85 12.66
CA THR A 362 -7.15 2.98 12.09
C THR A 362 -8.20 3.22 13.17
N LYS A 363 -9.29 3.92 12.82
CA LYS A 363 -10.40 4.12 13.75
C LYS A 363 -11.09 2.79 14.09
N ILE A 364 -11.17 1.88 13.14
CA ILE A 364 -11.79 0.58 13.28
C ILE A 364 -11.05 -0.30 14.30
N ALA A 365 -9.72 -0.17 14.44
CA ALA A 365 -8.95 -0.89 15.45
C ALA A 365 -9.41 -0.58 16.89
N ASN A 366 -9.94 0.62 17.14
CA ASN A 366 -10.46 0.98 18.45
C ASN A 366 -11.79 0.29 18.78
N TYR A 367 -12.56 -0.10 17.77
CA TYR A 367 -13.77 -0.88 17.95
C TYR A 367 -13.44 -2.25 18.58
N PHE A 368 -12.45 -2.93 18.04
CA PHE A 368 -12.01 -4.25 18.53
C PHE A 368 -11.40 -4.19 19.94
N ARG A 369 -10.75 -3.08 20.31
CA ARG A 369 -10.22 -2.89 21.67
C ARG A 369 -11.32 -2.76 22.73
N LYS A 370 -12.48 -2.19 22.37
CA LYS A 370 -13.61 -2.01 23.30
C LYS A 370 -14.37 -3.31 23.59
N GLU A 371 -14.34 -4.28 22.69
CA GLU A 371 -14.99 -5.58 22.83
C GLU A 371 -14.15 -6.60 23.62
N ASN A 372 -13.18 -6.16 24.47
CA ASN A 372 -12.25 -7.02 25.21
C ASN A 372 -11.43 -8.01 24.35
N SER A 373 -11.47 -7.89 23.05
CA SER A 373 -10.54 -8.57 22.17
C SER A 373 -9.25 -7.76 22.13
N LEU A 374 -8.26 -8.17 22.91
CA LEU A 374 -6.88 -7.74 22.68
C LEU A 374 -6.58 -8.02 21.22
N ILE A 375 -6.36 -6.95 20.44
CA ILE A 375 -5.86 -7.13 19.07
C ILE A 375 -4.48 -7.74 19.25
N ASP A 376 -4.44 -9.04 19.11
CA ASP A 376 -3.16 -9.75 19.00
C ASP A 376 -2.57 -9.35 17.64
N ILE A 377 -1.68 -8.37 17.67
CA ILE A 377 -1.02 -7.83 16.47
C ILE A 377 -0.28 -8.96 15.74
N GLU A 378 0.15 -9.96 16.47
CA GLU A 378 0.81 -11.14 15.92
C GLU A 378 -0.14 -12.02 15.09
N LYS A 379 -1.44 -11.98 15.38
CA LYS A 379 -2.47 -12.72 14.63
C LYS A 379 -3.06 -11.95 13.45
N ILE A 380 -2.72 -10.66 13.27
CA ILE A 380 -3.18 -9.91 12.09
C ILE A 380 -2.60 -10.56 10.84
N ASN A 381 -3.48 -11.17 10.06
CA ASN A 381 -3.14 -11.82 8.79
C ASN A 381 -4.24 -11.49 7.77
N SER A 382 -3.86 -10.97 6.63
CA SER A 382 -4.79 -10.58 5.55
C SER A 382 -5.70 -11.70 5.05
N ASN A 383 -5.37 -12.96 5.35
CA ASN A 383 -6.10 -14.15 4.92
C ASN A 383 -6.96 -14.78 6.03
N ARG A 384 -6.97 -14.22 7.23
CA ARG A 384 -7.76 -14.72 8.36
C ARG A 384 -8.56 -13.59 8.99
N SER A 385 -9.84 -13.85 9.30
CA SER A 385 -10.64 -12.91 10.08
C SER A 385 -10.25 -12.98 11.56
N LEU A 386 -10.04 -11.82 12.18
CA LEU A 386 -9.87 -11.69 13.62
C LEU A 386 -11.19 -11.49 14.37
N LEU A 387 -12.30 -11.45 13.63
CA LEU A 387 -13.62 -11.30 14.23
C LEU A 387 -14.02 -12.60 14.94
N ASN A 388 -14.35 -12.48 16.19
CA ASN A 388 -15.00 -13.56 16.95
C ASN A 388 -16.50 -13.59 16.60
N GLN A 389 -16.81 -13.71 15.28
CA GLN A 389 -18.18 -13.76 14.78
C GLN A 389 -18.61 -15.22 14.55
N LYS A 390 -19.90 -15.48 14.78
CA LYS A 390 -20.50 -16.71 14.26
C LYS A 390 -20.28 -16.75 12.75
N ASN A 391 -19.90 -17.92 12.21
CA ASN A 391 -19.71 -18.14 10.78
C ASN A 391 -18.49 -17.45 10.14
N VAL A 392 -17.41 -17.21 10.88
CA VAL A 392 -16.15 -16.62 10.34
C VAL A 392 -15.67 -17.38 9.12
N HIS A 393 -15.78 -18.71 9.09
CA HIS A 393 -15.37 -19.54 7.94
C HIS A 393 -16.14 -19.20 6.66
N GLU A 394 -17.44 -18.85 6.76
CA GLU A 394 -18.26 -18.48 5.59
C GLU A 394 -17.76 -17.18 4.95
N PHE A 395 -17.34 -16.19 5.75
CA PHE A 395 -16.73 -14.96 5.24
C PHE A 395 -15.39 -15.22 4.56
N VAL A 396 -14.56 -16.11 5.13
CA VAL A 396 -13.27 -16.49 4.53
C VAL A 396 -13.52 -17.22 3.20
N ASN A 397 -14.46 -18.16 3.16
CA ASN A 397 -14.82 -18.89 1.94
C ASN A 397 -15.41 -17.95 0.88
N LEU A 398 -16.29 -17.04 1.28
CA LEU A 398 -16.86 -16.03 0.39
C LEU A 398 -15.77 -15.11 -0.19
N GLN A 399 -14.81 -14.66 0.63
CA GLN A 399 -13.68 -13.85 0.19
C GLN A 399 -12.85 -14.57 -0.89
N LYS A 400 -12.52 -15.86 -0.67
CA LYS A 400 -11.73 -16.65 -1.62
C LYS A 400 -12.44 -16.82 -2.96
N LEU A 401 -13.76 -16.98 -2.93
CA LEU A 401 -14.60 -17.24 -4.11
C LEU A 401 -15.23 -15.98 -4.72
N PHE A 402 -15.04 -14.82 -4.07
CA PHE A 402 -15.74 -13.56 -4.42
C PHE A 402 -15.59 -13.19 -5.90
N TYR A 403 -14.40 -13.33 -6.46
CA TYR A 403 -14.16 -13.03 -7.87
C TYR A 403 -15.07 -13.82 -8.80
N TYR A 404 -15.15 -15.13 -8.59
CA TYR A 404 -15.96 -16.02 -9.42
C TYR A 404 -17.43 -15.68 -9.31
N TYR A 405 -17.92 -15.46 -8.09
CA TYR A 405 -19.32 -15.14 -7.85
C TYR A 405 -19.70 -13.75 -8.37
N ALA A 406 -18.80 -12.82 -8.40
CA ALA A 406 -19.03 -11.50 -8.99
C ALA A 406 -19.03 -11.53 -10.52
N LYS A 407 -18.30 -12.46 -11.16
CA LYS A 407 -18.15 -12.53 -12.63
C LYS A 407 -19.13 -13.47 -13.29
N PHE A 408 -19.45 -14.58 -12.65
CA PHE A 408 -20.31 -15.60 -13.23
C PHE A 408 -21.73 -15.57 -12.64
N PRO A 409 -22.78 -15.89 -13.42
CA PRO A 409 -24.17 -15.82 -12.96
C PRO A 409 -24.56 -17.03 -12.09
N ILE A 410 -23.76 -17.36 -11.08
CA ILE A 410 -24.01 -18.46 -10.15
C ILE A 410 -25.19 -18.06 -9.24
N PRO A 411 -26.21 -18.90 -9.03
CA PRO A 411 -27.31 -18.61 -8.12
C PRO A 411 -26.84 -18.35 -6.69
N PHE A 412 -27.40 -17.34 -6.04
CA PHE A 412 -27.00 -16.98 -4.67
C PHE A 412 -27.29 -18.08 -3.64
N SER A 413 -28.36 -18.86 -3.82
CA SER A 413 -28.65 -20.02 -2.97
C SER A 413 -27.53 -21.06 -3.01
N PHE A 414 -27.01 -21.33 -4.21
CA PHE A 414 -25.89 -22.24 -4.38
C PHE A 414 -24.59 -21.69 -3.77
N VAL A 415 -24.34 -20.39 -3.92
CA VAL A 415 -23.19 -19.74 -3.25
C VAL A 415 -23.28 -19.84 -1.74
N LYS A 416 -24.48 -19.62 -1.16
CA LYS A 416 -24.73 -19.77 0.27
C LYS A 416 -24.40 -21.19 0.75
N PHE A 417 -24.81 -22.19 0.00
CA PHE A 417 -24.47 -23.58 0.30
C PHE A 417 -22.96 -23.82 0.22
N LEU A 418 -22.31 -23.38 -0.86
CA LEU A 418 -20.87 -23.63 -1.03
C LEU A 418 -20.00 -23.03 0.08
N ILE A 419 -20.31 -21.80 0.54
CA ILE A 419 -19.47 -21.16 1.58
C ILE A 419 -19.55 -21.84 2.94
N THR A 420 -20.56 -22.70 3.20
CA THR A 420 -20.66 -23.48 4.45
C THR A 420 -19.78 -24.74 4.44
N LEU A 421 -19.32 -25.18 3.27
CA LEU A 421 -18.57 -26.40 3.15
C LEU A 421 -17.11 -26.23 3.62
N PRO A 422 -16.53 -27.19 4.35
CA PRO A 422 -15.17 -27.15 4.86
C PRO A 422 -14.14 -27.56 3.78
N LEU A 423 -14.12 -26.82 2.66
CA LEU A 423 -13.27 -27.11 1.50
C LEU A 423 -12.09 -26.12 1.38
N ASP A 424 -11.49 -25.76 2.50
CA ASP A 424 -10.48 -24.68 2.59
C ASP A 424 -9.37 -24.77 1.55
N LYS A 425 -8.75 -25.95 1.39
CA LYS A 425 -7.66 -26.17 0.43
C LYS A 425 -8.11 -25.96 -1.02
N PHE A 426 -9.33 -26.41 -1.35
CA PHE A 426 -9.90 -26.24 -2.68
C PHE A 426 -10.21 -24.74 -2.94
N TYR A 427 -10.76 -24.04 -1.97
CA TYR A 427 -11.02 -22.60 -2.09
C TYR A 427 -9.72 -21.80 -2.17
N ASP A 428 -8.66 -22.20 -1.47
CA ASP A 428 -7.33 -21.61 -1.62
C ASP A 428 -6.79 -21.79 -3.04
N LEU A 429 -6.91 -22.99 -3.61
CA LEU A 429 -6.52 -23.25 -4.99
C LEU A 429 -7.28 -22.35 -5.97
N LEU A 430 -8.61 -22.26 -5.83
CA LEU A 430 -9.42 -21.36 -6.66
C LEU A 430 -9.02 -19.90 -6.47
N PHE A 431 -8.79 -19.44 -5.24
CA PHE A 431 -8.34 -18.08 -4.98
C PHE A 431 -7.03 -17.76 -5.69
N TYR A 432 -6.02 -18.62 -5.56
CA TYR A 432 -4.71 -18.41 -6.19
C TYR A 432 -4.77 -18.51 -7.71
N THR A 433 -5.56 -19.42 -8.28
CA THR A 433 -5.76 -19.50 -9.74
C THR A 433 -6.48 -18.26 -10.28
N GLY A 434 -7.53 -17.81 -9.60
CA GLY A 434 -8.22 -16.56 -9.93
C GLY A 434 -7.31 -15.33 -9.78
N TYR A 435 -6.44 -15.32 -8.77
CA TYR A 435 -5.43 -14.27 -8.60
C TYR A 435 -4.42 -14.28 -9.74
N ALA A 436 -3.89 -15.44 -10.09
CA ALA A 436 -2.93 -15.62 -11.18
C ALA A 436 -3.53 -15.19 -12.54
N TYR A 437 -4.74 -15.65 -12.84
CA TYR A 437 -5.46 -15.26 -14.06
C TYR A 437 -5.66 -13.74 -14.15
N ARG A 438 -6.10 -13.13 -13.05
CA ARG A 438 -6.27 -11.67 -12.98
C ARG A 438 -4.95 -10.94 -13.14
N TRP A 439 -3.90 -11.42 -12.49
CA TRP A 439 -2.57 -10.79 -12.56
C TRP A 439 -2.04 -10.76 -14.01
N VAL A 440 -2.17 -11.87 -14.73
CA VAL A 440 -1.79 -11.94 -16.15
C VAL A 440 -2.64 -10.97 -17.00
N ARG A 441 -3.96 -10.98 -16.82
CA ARG A 441 -4.89 -10.13 -17.61
C ARG A 441 -4.78 -8.65 -17.29
N LEU A 442 -4.60 -8.29 -16.01
CA LEU A 442 -4.47 -6.91 -15.56
C LEU A 442 -3.19 -6.26 -16.09
N ASN A 443 -2.13 -7.01 -16.06
CA ASN A 443 -0.78 -6.49 -16.27
C ASN A 443 -0.29 -6.73 -17.72
N GLN A 444 -1.13 -7.34 -18.56
CA GLN A 444 -0.76 -7.75 -19.93
C GLN A 444 0.53 -8.60 -19.96
N ASN A 445 0.78 -9.34 -18.89
CA ASN A 445 1.96 -10.16 -18.72
C ASN A 445 1.82 -11.51 -19.41
N SER A 446 2.94 -12.10 -19.79
CA SER A 446 2.99 -13.49 -20.20
C SER A 446 2.86 -14.42 -18.98
N VAL A 447 2.39 -15.65 -19.22
CA VAL A 447 2.37 -16.71 -18.20
C VAL A 447 3.78 -16.96 -17.65
N GLY A 448 4.82 -16.82 -18.48
CA GLY A 448 6.23 -16.91 -18.07
C GLY A 448 6.63 -15.89 -17.00
N ALA A 449 6.15 -14.65 -17.09
CA ALA A 449 6.37 -13.64 -16.06
C ALA A 449 5.68 -13.98 -14.74
N LEU A 450 4.51 -14.64 -14.79
CA LEU A 450 3.83 -15.14 -13.60
C LEU A 450 4.64 -16.27 -12.94
N LEU A 451 5.10 -17.26 -13.72
CA LEU A 451 5.89 -18.37 -13.22
C LEU A 451 7.20 -17.91 -12.58
N SER A 452 7.91 -16.96 -13.20
CA SER A 452 9.13 -16.37 -12.61
C SER A 452 8.86 -15.70 -11.27
N THR A 453 7.73 -14.99 -11.13
CA THR A 453 7.32 -14.35 -9.87
C THR A 453 6.96 -15.38 -8.80
N ILE A 454 6.32 -16.49 -9.18
CA ILE A 454 5.97 -17.59 -8.25
C ILE A 454 7.24 -18.31 -7.78
N VAL A 455 8.14 -18.65 -8.70
CA VAL A 455 9.42 -19.33 -8.37
C VAL A 455 10.24 -18.47 -7.41
N GLN A 456 10.31 -17.17 -7.63
CA GLN A 456 11.01 -16.26 -6.73
C GLN A 456 10.34 -16.15 -5.35
N ARG A 457 8.99 -16.23 -5.26
CA ARG A 457 8.28 -16.27 -3.96
C ARG A 457 8.54 -17.55 -3.16
N ILE A 458 8.79 -18.64 -3.83
CA ILE A 458 9.11 -19.93 -3.17
C ILE A 458 10.58 -19.95 -2.71
N SER A 459 11.45 -19.19 -3.41
CA SER A 459 12.89 -19.13 -3.09
C SER A 459 13.25 -18.02 -2.09
N THR A 460 12.33 -17.11 -1.77
CA THR A 460 12.46 -16.08 -0.71
C THR A 460 11.76 -16.49 0.57
#